data_ccd0f54ebd8d879bbe0e65cd7bbab3f6
#
_entry.id   ccd0f54ebd8d879bbe0e65cd7bbab3f6
#
_cell.length_a   1.000
_cell.length_b   1.000
_cell.length_c   1.000
_cell.angle_alpha   90.00
_cell.angle_beta   90.00
_cell.angle_gamma   90.00
#
_symmetry.space_group_name_H-M   'P 1'
#
loop_
_entity.id
_entity.type
_entity.pdbx_description
1 polymer ?
#
loop_
_entity_poly.entity_id
_entity_poly.type
_entity_poly.pdbx_seq_one_letter_code
_entity_poly.pdbx_strand_id
1 'polypeptide(L)'
;MRLDRQYIRTQLMAQNITKKVSADKGRSTSAEVLEKAYSRLETRPSEKGIDQLNYSKTSVAGNNGTFSKMFQSANDRTVTDTGEETVIRSNNPYESESDIRIKILDEKYSRMNAINKTKSDPLGYIKDKYQNSKSPYFRSDLSAAERQAAYDNETEWLFKGKAQNYNLQDAAFRNLTFNGEVESENAKVFQRSQVNQQLQVLLNRNHIQIPAGTELTFTITPIDYKVKVSGTDDNELIGQIERLLQSGDNSKELFLHIMKSQTSDSAQYSEAAYQKYQAVREMYEVTGYHLKDLEVIDGRYVTPDGRDLIDVYKEELEKDPVQKQTASYAISYYRSELSKIAEAGYNAIPDFILSIDYSNGSLRDVGQSKSYGTGDTGWLEALKRQTGVNY
;
A
#
# COMPACT_ATOMS: atom_id res chain seq x y z
N MET A 1 -8.82 -8.61 -8.90
CA MET A 1 -7.84 -7.99 -8.00
C MET A 1 -6.84 -7.22 -8.87
N ARG A 2 -7.01 -5.90 -9.00
CA ARG A 2 -6.05 -5.05 -9.72
C ARG A 2 -5.12 -4.46 -8.66
N LEU A 3 -3.87 -4.89 -8.68
CA LEU A 3 -2.84 -4.35 -7.79
C LEU A 3 -2.61 -2.88 -8.14
N ASP A 4 -2.54 -2.04 -7.11
CA ASP A 4 -2.16 -0.64 -7.24
C ASP A 4 -0.80 -0.55 -7.93
N ARG A 5 -0.70 0.23 -9.00
CA ARG A 5 0.52 0.34 -9.81
C ARG A 5 1.67 0.99 -9.06
N GLN A 6 1.37 1.79 -8.04
CA GLN A 6 2.38 2.27 -7.11
C GLN A 6 2.97 1.10 -6.31
N TYR A 7 2.14 0.15 -5.91
CA TYR A 7 2.59 -1.09 -5.27
C TYR A 7 3.45 -1.94 -6.24
N ILE A 8 3.04 -2.06 -7.51
CA ILE A 8 3.82 -2.74 -8.55
C ILE A 8 5.16 -2.01 -8.79
N ARG A 9 5.15 -0.67 -8.84
CA ARG A 9 6.37 0.14 -8.97
C ARG A 9 7.30 -0.07 -7.78
N THR A 10 6.77 -0.06 -6.57
CA THR A 10 7.53 -0.31 -5.33
C THR A 10 8.06 -1.74 -5.28
N GLN A 11 7.28 -2.72 -5.70
CA GLN A 11 7.71 -4.13 -5.79
C GLN A 11 8.78 -4.34 -6.87
N LEU A 12 8.64 -3.72 -8.04
CA LEU A 12 9.65 -3.78 -9.12
C LEU A 12 10.94 -3.06 -8.72
N MET A 13 10.84 -1.93 -8.01
CA MET A 13 12.01 -1.26 -7.44
C MET A 13 12.69 -2.13 -6.39
N ALA A 14 11.94 -2.74 -5.48
CA ALA A 14 12.48 -3.64 -4.47
C ALA A 14 13.15 -4.86 -5.11
N GLN A 15 12.55 -5.47 -6.13
CA GLN A 15 13.15 -6.61 -6.85
C GLN A 15 14.42 -6.24 -7.61
N ASN A 16 14.49 -5.05 -8.22
CA ASN A 16 15.66 -4.59 -8.94
C ASN A 16 16.80 -4.15 -8.01
N ILE A 17 16.49 -3.56 -6.85
CA ILE A 17 17.46 -3.26 -5.79
C ILE A 17 18.05 -4.57 -5.26
N THR A 18 17.23 -5.59 -5.03
CA THR A 18 17.66 -6.89 -4.54
C THR A 18 18.60 -7.60 -5.54
N LYS A 19 18.30 -7.49 -6.85
CA LYS A 19 19.17 -8.05 -7.91
C LYS A 19 20.54 -7.37 -7.99
N LYS A 20 20.63 -6.07 -7.68
CA LYS A 20 21.88 -5.31 -7.76
C LYS A 20 22.74 -5.42 -6.49
N VAL A 21 22.11 -5.54 -5.32
CA VAL A 21 22.79 -5.77 -4.03
C VAL A 21 23.47 -7.15 -3.98
N SER A 22 22.94 -8.14 -4.70
CA SER A 22 23.58 -9.44 -4.83
C SER A 22 24.82 -9.46 -5.71
N ALA A 23 25.06 -8.41 -6.50
CA ALA A 23 26.23 -8.26 -7.36
C ALA A 23 27.39 -7.48 -6.72
N ASP A 24 27.12 -6.74 -5.64
CA ASP A 24 28.10 -5.88 -4.98
C ASP A 24 28.48 -6.46 -3.59
N LYS A 25 29.56 -7.21 -3.56
CA LYS A 25 30.12 -7.78 -2.32
C LYS A 25 30.86 -6.71 -1.53
N GLY A 26 30.13 -5.95 -0.74
CA GLY A 26 30.75 -5.08 0.25
C GLY A 26 29.89 -3.88 0.68
N ARG A 27 29.36 -4.00 1.89
CA ARG A 27 28.81 -2.95 2.76
C ARG A 27 27.32 -2.61 2.64
N SER A 28 26.69 -2.83 3.75
CA SER A 28 25.36 -2.51 4.27
C SER A 28 24.29 -3.56 3.99
N THR A 29 23.53 -3.90 5.03
CA THR A 29 22.50 -4.93 4.96
C THR A 29 21.33 -4.44 4.10
N SER A 30 20.73 -5.34 3.34
CA SER A 30 19.59 -5.03 2.44
C SER A 30 18.41 -4.34 3.17
N ALA A 31 18.29 -4.56 4.49
CA ALA A 31 17.31 -3.90 5.35
C ALA A 31 17.58 -2.39 5.48
N GLU A 32 18.83 -1.97 5.69
CA GLU A 32 19.18 -0.54 5.81
C GLU A 32 19.01 0.24 4.50
N VAL A 33 19.24 -0.43 3.36
CA VAL A 33 19.04 0.20 2.04
C VAL A 33 17.56 0.33 1.72
N LEU A 34 16.74 -0.66 2.08
CA LEU A 34 15.29 -0.60 1.97
C LEU A 34 14.71 0.45 2.93
N GLU A 35 15.14 0.48 4.17
CA GLU A 35 14.72 1.46 5.16
C GLU A 35 15.09 2.90 4.73
N LYS A 36 16.26 3.12 4.17
CA LYS A 36 16.65 4.41 3.57
C LYS A 36 15.89 4.76 2.31
N ALA A 37 15.51 3.77 1.48
CA ALA A 37 14.69 4.00 0.31
C ALA A 37 13.23 4.34 0.71
N TYR A 38 12.68 3.62 1.68
CA TYR A 38 11.35 3.91 2.23
C TYR A 38 11.33 5.25 2.98
N SER A 39 12.34 5.56 3.79
CA SER A 39 12.42 6.83 4.52
C SER A 39 12.57 8.04 3.58
N ARG A 40 13.17 7.89 2.40
CA ARG A 40 13.25 8.97 1.39
C ARG A 40 11.96 9.15 0.60
N LEU A 41 11.12 8.12 0.48
CA LEU A 41 9.77 8.23 -0.09
C LEU A 41 8.77 8.86 0.92
N GLU A 42 9.07 8.76 2.21
CA GLU A 42 8.24 9.27 3.29
C GLU A 42 8.64 10.65 3.82
N THR A 43 9.81 11.16 3.50
CA THR A 43 10.32 12.37 4.12
C THR A 43 10.68 13.47 3.15
N ARG A 44 9.76 14.39 2.92
CA ARG A 44 10.10 15.79 3.17
C ARG A 44 9.60 16.09 4.58
N PRO A 45 10.45 16.34 5.58
CA PRO A 45 9.97 16.72 6.89
C PRO A 45 9.34 18.10 6.81
N SER A 46 8.04 18.18 6.99
CA SER A 46 7.43 19.41 7.46
C SER A 46 7.79 19.52 8.94
N GLU A 47 8.71 20.39 9.28
CA GLU A 47 9.15 20.70 10.66
C GLU A 47 8.07 21.39 11.52
N LYS A 48 6.79 21.26 11.17
CA LYS A 48 5.68 21.81 11.95
C LYS A 48 4.84 20.66 12.48
N GLY A 49 5.11 20.31 13.73
CA GLY A 49 4.38 19.26 14.43
C GLY A 49 2.91 19.57 14.63
N ILE A 50 2.13 18.51 14.91
CA ILE A 50 0.80 18.45 15.53
C ILE A 50 -0.35 19.29 14.89
N ASP A 51 -0.09 20.17 13.95
CA ASP A 51 -1.10 21.04 13.33
C ASP A 51 -1.66 20.53 12.00
N GLN A 52 -1.30 19.30 11.61
CA GLN A 52 -1.66 18.73 10.30
C GLN A 52 -2.24 17.31 10.45
N LEU A 53 -3.19 16.97 9.57
CA LEU A 53 -3.56 15.58 9.32
C LEU A 53 -2.34 14.85 8.76
N ASN A 54 -2.11 13.64 9.23
CA ASN A 54 -0.95 12.87 8.79
C ASN A 54 -1.32 11.40 8.62
N TYR A 55 -1.91 11.10 7.48
CA TYR A 55 -2.30 9.75 7.13
C TYR A 55 -1.08 8.84 6.94
N SER A 56 -0.04 9.34 6.29
CA SER A 56 1.19 8.57 6.04
C SER A 56 1.95 8.19 7.31
N LYS A 57 1.83 9.00 8.39
CA LYS A 57 2.48 8.73 9.69
C LYS A 57 1.62 7.94 10.68
N THR A 58 0.31 7.84 10.46
CA THR A 58 -0.56 7.01 11.34
C THR A 58 -0.24 5.52 11.23
N SER A 59 0.46 5.13 10.17
CA SER A 59 0.87 3.73 9.94
C SER A 59 2.02 3.25 10.83
N VAL A 60 2.84 4.13 11.40
CA VAL A 60 4.12 3.75 12.01
C VAL A 60 4.22 4.08 13.51
N ALA A 61 3.51 5.08 13.97
CA ALA A 61 3.51 5.42 15.39
C ALA A 61 2.62 4.45 16.17
N GLY A 62 3.12 3.25 16.41
CA GLY A 62 2.57 2.31 17.35
C GLY A 62 2.41 2.98 18.72
N ASN A 63 1.28 3.57 18.94
CA ASN A 63 0.87 3.87 20.30
C ASN A 63 0.55 2.53 20.94
N ASN A 64 1.26 2.21 22.03
CA ASN A 64 1.06 1.09 22.94
C ASN A 64 -0.32 1.14 23.65
N GLY A 65 -1.36 1.42 22.90
CA GLY A 65 -2.75 1.40 23.37
C GLY A 65 -3.33 -0.03 23.28
N THR A 66 -4.49 -0.19 23.87
CA THR A 66 -5.23 -1.45 24.06
C THR A 66 -5.35 -2.31 22.79
N PHE A 67 -5.31 -1.69 21.60
CA PHE A 67 -5.38 -2.37 20.30
C PHE A 67 -4.11 -3.19 20.01
N SER A 68 -2.91 -2.66 20.33
CA SER A 68 -1.65 -3.39 20.18
C SER A 68 -1.59 -4.63 21.08
N LYS A 69 -2.21 -4.59 22.26
CA LYS A 69 -2.28 -5.75 23.18
C LYS A 69 -3.21 -6.86 22.68
N MET A 70 -4.30 -6.52 21.98
CA MET A 70 -5.18 -7.51 21.35
C MET A 70 -4.47 -8.29 20.24
N PHE A 71 -3.53 -7.67 19.53
CA PHE A 71 -2.79 -8.34 18.44
C PHE A 71 -1.52 -9.04 18.91
N GLN A 72 -0.90 -8.66 20.04
CA GLN A 72 0.29 -9.32 20.57
C GLN A 72 0.06 -10.74 21.08
N SER A 73 -1.16 -11.09 21.47
CA SER A 73 -1.48 -12.45 21.96
C SER A 73 -1.59 -13.51 20.86
N ALA A 74 -1.56 -13.12 19.58
CA ALA A 74 -1.71 -14.04 18.45
C ALA A 74 -0.36 -14.56 17.88
N ASN A 75 0.78 -14.02 18.34
CA ASN A 75 2.10 -14.34 17.76
C ASN A 75 2.74 -15.65 18.24
N ASP A 76 2.12 -16.38 19.18
CA ASP A 76 2.74 -17.56 19.82
C ASP A 76 2.26 -18.90 19.24
N ARG A 77 1.64 -18.92 18.07
CA ARG A 77 1.23 -20.19 17.46
C ARG A 77 2.21 -20.65 16.40
N THR A 78 3.03 -21.60 16.78
CA THR A 78 3.81 -22.46 15.89
C THR A 78 2.87 -23.10 14.86
N VAL A 79 3.27 -23.02 13.57
CA VAL A 79 2.63 -23.81 12.51
C VAL A 79 2.88 -25.29 12.83
N THR A 80 1.93 -25.95 13.41
CA THR A 80 1.95 -27.41 13.58
C THR A 80 1.27 -28.04 12.37
N ASP A 81 1.94 -29.00 11.77
CA ASP A 81 1.44 -29.79 10.61
C ASP A 81 0.38 -30.82 11.10
N THR A 82 -0.64 -30.35 11.80
CA THR A 82 -1.66 -31.19 12.47
C THR A 82 -2.92 -31.43 11.64
N GLY A 83 -2.96 -30.91 10.39
CA GLY A 83 -4.16 -31.05 9.56
C GLY A 83 -5.36 -30.19 9.97
N GLU A 84 -5.22 -29.41 11.04
CA GLU A 84 -6.21 -28.43 11.45
C GLU A 84 -6.08 -27.15 10.65
N GLU A 85 -7.20 -26.53 10.31
CA GLU A 85 -7.24 -25.25 9.61
C GLU A 85 -6.58 -24.17 10.49
N THR A 86 -5.47 -23.63 10.02
CA THR A 86 -4.71 -22.61 10.74
C THR A 86 -5.03 -21.24 10.14
N VAL A 87 -5.61 -20.38 10.95
CA VAL A 87 -5.86 -18.99 10.57
C VAL A 87 -4.61 -18.16 10.91
N ILE A 88 -3.98 -17.61 9.87
CA ILE A 88 -2.82 -16.75 10.03
C ILE A 88 -3.27 -15.31 10.09
N ARG A 89 -2.87 -14.63 11.14
CA ARG A 89 -3.12 -13.20 11.36
C ARG A 89 -1.81 -12.45 11.36
N SER A 90 -1.77 -11.34 10.63
CA SER A 90 -0.69 -10.39 10.73
C SER A 90 -0.95 -9.39 11.84
N ASN A 91 0.08 -9.07 12.62
CA ASN A 91 0.04 -7.96 13.57
C ASN A 91 0.24 -6.61 12.88
N ASN A 92 0.67 -6.63 11.64
CA ASN A 92 0.84 -5.46 10.82
C ASN A 92 -0.31 -5.37 9.82
N PRO A 93 -1.26 -4.43 10.00
CA PRO A 93 -2.40 -4.28 9.10
C PRO A 93 -2.02 -3.90 7.66
N TYR A 94 -0.75 -3.57 7.42
CA TYR A 94 -0.19 -3.26 6.10
C TYR A 94 0.58 -4.41 5.47
N GLU A 95 0.73 -5.53 6.19
CA GLU A 95 1.43 -6.68 5.68
C GLU A 95 0.54 -7.39 4.64
N SER A 96 1.08 -7.60 3.44
CA SER A 96 0.36 -8.30 2.40
C SER A 96 0.30 -9.80 2.67
N GLU A 97 -0.71 -10.46 2.12
CA GLU A 97 -0.79 -11.93 2.14
C GLU A 97 0.49 -12.58 1.58
N SER A 98 1.12 -11.96 0.59
CA SER A 98 2.41 -12.39 0.05
C SER A 98 3.54 -12.34 1.07
N ASP A 99 3.61 -11.26 1.86
CA ASP A 99 4.64 -11.12 2.89
C ASP A 99 4.46 -12.17 4.00
N ILE A 100 3.21 -12.44 4.38
CA ILE A 100 2.88 -13.48 5.36
C ILE A 100 3.31 -14.86 4.84
N ARG A 101 3.02 -15.18 3.57
CA ARG A 101 3.42 -16.45 2.96
C ARG A 101 4.93 -16.61 2.90
N ILE A 102 5.64 -15.54 2.54
CA ILE A 102 7.12 -15.54 2.56
C ILE A 102 7.66 -15.79 3.97
N LYS A 103 7.08 -15.15 5.00
CA LYS A 103 7.49 -15.38 6.40
C LYS A 103 7.28 -16.84 6.84
N ILE A 104 6.16 -17.45 6.46
CA ILE A 104 5.89 -18.86 6.75
C ILE A 104 6.97 -19.76 6.14
N LEU A 105 7.33 -19.50 4.88
CA LEU A 105 8.39 -20.25 4.21
C LEU A 105 9.75 -19.98 4.87
N ASP A 106 10.06 -18.74 5.23
CA ASP A 106 11.29 -18.39 5.91
C ASP A 106 11.41 -19.13 7.26
N GLU A 107 10.35 -19.16 8.05
CA GLU A 107 10.33 -19.88 9.31
C GLU A 107 10.52 -21.39 9.10
N LYS A 108 9.78 -22.00 8.18
CA LYS A 108 9.88 -23.42 7.84
C LYS A 108 11.28 -23.77 7.35
N TYR A 109 11.76 -23.08 6.33
CA TYR A 109 13.01 -23.49 5.66
C TYR A 109 14.27 -23.02 6.40
N SER A 110 14.22 -22.01 7.25
CA SER A 110 15.33 -21.68 8.15
C SER A 110 15.63 -22.81 9.11
N ARG A 111 14.58 -23.42 9.70
CA ARG A 111 14.72 -24.60 10.58
C ARG A 111 15.28 -25.81 9.82
N MET A 112 14.76 -26.07 8.62
CA MET A 112 15.22 -27.17 7.78
C MET A 112 16.67 -26.97 7.32
N ASN A 113 17.06 -25.76 6.98
CA ASN A 113 18.39 -25.43 6.54
C ASN A 113 19.44 -25.58 7.67
N ALA A 114 19.06 -25.38 8.92
CA ALA A 114 19.94 -25.69 10.04
C ALA A 114 20.34 -27.18 10.04
N ILE A 115 19.39 -28.07 9.70
CA ILE A 115 19.65 -29.51 9.56
C ILE A 115 20.45 -29.79 8.28
N ASN A 116 20.08 -29.17 7.15
CA ASN A 116 20.75 -29.40 5.87
C ASN A 116 22.24 -29.09 5.96
N LYS A 117 22.60 -27.99 6.63
CA LYS A 117 24.00 -27.57 6.81
C LYS A 117 24.85 -28.56 7.63
N THR A 118 24.26 -29.49 8.36
CA THR A 118 25.01 -30.56 9.05
C THR A 118 25.38 -31.73 8.13
N LYS A 119 24.84 -31.75 6.90
CA LYS A 119 25.11 -32.83 5.93
C LYS A 119 26.36 -32.55 5.11
N SER A 120 27.08 -33.59 4.74
CA SER A 120 28.25 -33.47 3.85
C SER A 120 27.91 -32.99 2.45
N ASP A 121 26.72 -33.33 1.98
CA ASP A 121 26.13 -32.81 0.73
C ASP A 121 24.70 -32.31 1.01
N PRO A 122 24.53 -31.04 1.38
CA PRO A 122 23.22 -30.48 1.70
C PRO A 122 22.24 -30.53 0.50
N LEU A 123 22.72 -30.26 -0.72
CA LEU A 123 21.87 -30.25 -1.90
C LEU A 123 21.44 -31.66 -2.29
N GLY A 124 22.35 -32.63 -2.25
CA GLY A 124 22.02 -34.04 -2.45
C GLY A 124 21.02 -34.56 -1.41
N TYR A 125 21.16 -34.14 -0.15
CA TYR A 125 20.18 -34.47 0.89
C TYR A 125 18.78 -33.89 0.62
N ILE A 126 18.69 -32.61 0.15
CA ILE A 126 17.42 -32.01 -0.25
C ILE A 126 16.83 -32.78 -1.44
N LYS A 127 17.66 -33.11 -2.46
CA LYS A 127 17.23 -33.90 -3.59
C LYS A 127 16.68 -35.27 -3.18
N ASP A 128 17.36 -35.95 -2.27
CA ASP A 128 16.92 -37.24 -1.74
C ASP A 128 15.57 -37.16 -1.02
N LYS A 129 15.30 -36.05 -0.32
CA LYS A 129 13.99 -35.85 0.34
C LYS A 129 12.81 -35.76 -0.65
N TYR A 130 13.00 -35.16 -1.78
CA TYR A 130 11.88 -34.80 -2.65
C TYR A 130 11.83 -35.51 -3.99
N GLN A 131 12.99 -35.96 -4.51
CA GLN A 131 13.09 -36.51 -5.85
C GLN A 131 13.50 -37.99 -5.89
N ASN A 132 14.12 -38.53 -4.84
CA ASN A 132 14.58 -39.90 -4.82
C ASN A 132 13.66 -40.79 -3.98
N SER A 133 12.70 -41.45 -4.65
CA SER A 133 11.72 -42.33 -3.97
C SER A 133 12.34 -43.56 -3.26
N LYS A 134 13.61 -43.89 -3.51
CA LYS A 134 14.35 -44.96 -2.84
C LYS A 134 15.12 -44.47 -1.61
N SER A 135 15.21 -43.16 -1.41
CA SER A 135 15.88 -42.58 -0.25
C SER A 135 15.09 -42.83 1.04
N PRO A 136 15.77 -43.17 2.15
CA PRO A 136 15.12 -43.26 3.45
C PRO A 136 14.58 -41.90 3.95
N TYR A 137 14.97 -40.81 3.32
CA TYR A 137 14.50 -39.46 3.63
C TYR A 137 13.32 -39.01 2.78
N PHE A 138 12.87 -39.86 1.83
CA PHE A 138 11.84 -39.47 0.86
C PHE A 138 10.51 -39.10 1.53
N ARG A 139 9.99 -37.92 1.19
CA ARG A 139 8.73 -37.38 1.71
C ARG A 139 7.53 -37.95 0.91
N SER A 140 7.21 -39.19 1.20
CA SER A 140 6.05 -39.88 0.60
C SER A 140 4.70 -39.33 1.07
N ASP A 141 4.69 -38.57 2.16
CA ASP A 141 3.53 -37.86 2.73
C ASP A 141 3.11 -36.63 1.92
N LEU A 142 3.95 -36.19 0.98
CA LEU A 142 3.69 -35.08 0.09
C LEU A 142 3.25 -35.54 -1.30
N SER A 143 2.34 -34.81 -1.94
CA SER A 143 2.02 -34.99 -3.36
C SER A 143 3.23 -34.61 -4.25
N ALA A 144 3.19 -34.99 -5.53
CA ALA A 144 4.27 -34.65 -6.45
C ALA A 144 4.46 -33.12 -6.60
N ALA A 145 3.36 -32.36 -6.63
CA ALA A 145 3.41 -30.89 -6.71
C ALA A 145 3.98 -30.27 -5.45
N GLU A 146 3.60 -30.76 -4.28
CA GLU A 146 4.14 -30.30 -3.01
C GLU A 146 5.62 -30.63 -2.84
N ARG A 147 6.06 -31.82 -3.29
CA ARG A 147 7.48 -32.16 -3.28
C ARG A 147 8.30 -31.24 -4.19
N GLN A 148 7.78 -30.92 -5.38
CA GLN A 148 8.47 -30.00 -6.28
C GLN A 148 8.57 -28.61 -5.64
N ALA A 149 7.47 -28.08 -5.12
CA ALA A 149 7.46 -26.78 -4.44
C ALA A 149 8.42 -26.74 -3.24
N ALA A 150 8.42 -27.81 -2.43
CA ALA A 150 9.32 -27.90 -1.29
C ALA A 150 10.80 -28.01 -1.72
N TYR A 151 11.09 -28.75 -2.79
CA TYR A 151 12.45 -28.83 -3.35
C TYR A 151 12.94 -27.46 -3.79
N ASP A 152 12.13 -26.72 -4.54
CA ASP A 152 12.49 -25.39 -5.06
C ASP A 152 12.71 -24.39 -3.90
N ASN A 153 11.77 -24.33 -2.95
CA ASN A 153 11.86 -23.41 -1.81
C ASN A 153 13.03 -23.73 -0.88
N GLU A 154 13.25 -25.00 -0.55
CA GLU A 154 14.35 -25.39 0.34
C GLU A 154 15.72 -25.20 -0.31
N THR A 155 15.81 -25.47 -1.62
CA THR A 155 17.03 -25.21 -2.42
C THR A 155 17.30 -23.72 -2.52
N GLU A 156 16.26 -22.91 -2.81
CA GLU A 156 16.39 -21.45 -2.83
C GLU A 156 16.89 -20.93 -1.48
N TRP A 157 16.29 -21.42 -0.39
CA TRP A 157 16.68 -21.01 0.97
C TRP A 157 18.13 -21.43 1.32
N LEU A 158 18.56 -22.61 0.88
CA LEU A 158 19.95 -23.06 1.06
C LEU A 158 20.96 -22.08 0.46
N PHE A 159 20.68 -21.58 -0.74
CA PHE A 159 21.59 -20.69 -1.47
C PHE A 159 21.44 -19.21 -1.11
N LYS A 160 20.23 -18.74 -0.83
CA LYS A 160 19.93 -17.33 -0.62
C LYS A 160 19.77 -16.94 0.85
N GLY A 161 19.57 -17.90 1.75
CA GLY A 161 19.37 -17.68 3.18
C GLY A 161 18.03 -17.04 3.54
N LYS A 162 17.09 -16.96 2.59
CA LYS A 162 15.73 -16.45 2.79
C LYS A 162 14.83 -16.89 1.64
N ALA A 163 13.51 -16.94 1.87
CA ALA A 163 12.53 -17.05 0.83
C ALA A 163 12.37 -15.69 0.10
N GLN A 164 12.27 -15.71 -1.22
CA GLN A 164 12.02 -14.51 -2.03
C GLN A 164 10.71 -14.59 -2.78
N ASN A 165 10.26 -15.82 -3.02
CA ASN A 165 9.01 -16.12 -3.71
C ASN A 165 8.29 -17.23 -2.95
N TYR A 166 7.04 -17.47 -3.30
CA TYR A 166 6.30 -18.61 -2.76
C TYR A 166 5.57 -19.34 -3.90
N ASN A 167 5.53 -20.67 -3.75
CA ASN A 167 4.69 -21.53 -4.57
C ASN A 167 3.51 -21.99 -3.72
N LEU A 168 2.28 -21.71 -4.16
CA LEU A 168 1.04 -22.09 -3.46
C LEU A 168 0.88 -23.59 -3.25
N GLN A 169 1.63 -24.41 -3.99
CA GLN A 169 1.64 -25.85 -3.85
C GLN A 169 2.51 -26.34 -2.67
N ASP A 170 3.24 -25.45 -1.98
CA ASP A 170 4.00 -25.86 -0.79
C ASP A 170 3.05 -26.34 0.31
N ALA A 171 3.38 -27.51 0.91
CA ALA A 171 2.60 -28.08 1.99
C ALA A 171 2.49 -27.19 3.24
N ALA A 172 3.36 -26.17 3.37
CA ALA A 172 3.24 -25.15 4.40
C ALA A 172 1.95 -24.32 4.28
N PHE A 173 1.35 -24.30 3.09
CA PHE A 173 0.08 -23.59 2.83
C PHE A 173 -1.14 -24.51 2.85
N ARG A 174 -0.95 -25.80 3.17
CA ARG A 174 -2.05 -26.75 3.30
C ARG A 174 -2.92 -26.32 4.48
N ASN A 175 -4.22 -26.24 4.26
CA ASN A 175 -5.20 -25.85 5.27
C ASN A 175 -4.97 -24.44 5.88
N LEU A 176 -4.29 -23.53 5.17
CA LEU A 176 -4.17 -22.16 5.59
C LEU A 176 -5.29 -21.32 5.00
N THR A 177 -6.03 -20.65 5.87
CA THR A 177 -7.00 -19.63 5.51
C THR A 177 -6.39 -18.26 5.78
N PHE A 178 -6.32 -17.43 4.75
CA PHE A 178 -5.92 -16.04 4.88
C PHE A 178 -7.16 -15.17 5.00
N ASN A 179 -7.22 -14.40 6.07
CA ASN A 179 -8.27 -13.42 6.29
C ASN A 179 -7.85 -12.02 5.83
N GLY A 180 -7.08 -11.93 4.76
CA GLY A 180 -6.52 -10.69 4.25
C GLY A 180 -7.58 -9.62 3.95
N GLU A 181 -8.79 -10.02 3.56
CA GLU A 181 -9.89 -9.07 3.39
C GLU A 181 -10.33 -8.48 4.73
N VAL A 182 -10.59 -9.31 5.74
CA VAL A 182 -11.00 -8.84 7.08
C VAL A 182 -9.92 -7.95 7.70
N GLU A 183 -8.65 -8.33 7.56
CA GLU A 183 -7.53 -7.56 8.09
C GLU A 183 -7.35 -6.23 7.38
N SER A 184 -7.48 -6.22 6.05
CA SER A 184 -7.47 -5.00 5.25
C SER A 184 -8.60 -4.05 5.66
N GLU A 185 -9.80 -4.57 5.83
CA GLU A 185 -10.95 -3.76 6.24
C GLU A 185 -10.83 -3.25 7.69
N ASN A 186 -10.33 -4.07 8.62
CA ASN A 186 -10.00 -3.62 9.97
C ASN A 186 -8.94 -2.50 9.97
N ALA A 187 -7.92 -2.61 9.11
CA ALA A 187 -6.90 -1.57 8.97
C ALA A 187 -7.51 -0.24 8.52
N LYS A 188 -8.42 -0.26 7.55
CA LYS A 188 -9.11 0.96 7.08
C LYS A 188 -9.98 1.59 8.18
N VAL A 189 -10.72 0.77 8.96
CA VAL A 189 -11.49 1.25 10.13
C VAL A 189 -10.57 1.90 11.16
N PHE A 190 -9.45 1.26 11.48
CA PHE A 190 -8.47 1.83 12.41
C PHE A 190 -7.90 3.16 11.89
N GLN A 191 -7.49 3.21 10.63
CA GLN A 191 -6.97 4.44 10.00
C GLN A 191 -8.01 5.57 10.03
N ARG A 192 -9.28 5.26 9.74
CA ARG A 192 -10.37 6.22 9.83
C ARG A 192 -10.53 6.76 11.25
N SER A 193 -10.45 5.92 12.27
CA SER A 193 -10.51 6.36 13.65
C SER A 193 -9.38 7.33 14.02
N GLN A 194 -8.17 7.08 13.51
CA GLN A 194 -7.01 7.96 13.71
C GLN A 194 -7.20 9.31 13.00
N VAL A 195 -7.67 9.32 11.76
CA VAL A 195 -7.95 10.56 11.03
C VAL A 195 -9.06 11.36 11.68
N ASN A 196 -10.13 10.71 12.16
CA ASN A 196 -11.19 11.36 12.93
C ASN A 196 -10.64 12.04 14.20
N GLN A 197 -9.79 11.34 14.95
CA GLN A 197 -9.16 11.89 16.14
C GLN A 197 -8.29 13.10 15.82
N GLN A 198 -7.48 13.01 14.76
CA GLN A 198 -6.63 14.12 14.30
C GLN A 198 -7.47 15.33 13.89
N LEU A 199 -8.54 15.12 13.13
CA LEU A 199 -9.46 16.18 12.72
C LEU A 199 -10.11 16.87 13.95
N GLN A 200 -10.56 16.08 14.93
CA GLN A 200 -11.10 16.64 16.17
C GLN A 200 -10.06 17.50 16.93
N VAL A 201 -8.82 17.03 17.02
CA VAL A 201 -7.73 17.80 17.64
C VAL A 201 -7.49 19.11 16.89
N LEU A 202 -7.48 19.08 15.54
CA LEU A 202 -7.29 20.27 14.72
C LEU A 202 -8.44 21.28 14.91
N LEU A 203 -9.69 20.83 14.87
CA LEU A 203 -10.87 21.67 15.10
C LEU A 203 -10.82 22.34 16.49
N ASN A 204 -10.56 21.54 17.52
CA ASN A 204 -10.50 22.03 18.91
C ASN A 204 -9.38 23.06 19.12
N ARG A 205 -8.19 22.84 18.55
CA ARG A 205 -7.05 23.77 18.64
C ARG A 205 -7.32 25.11 17.96
N ASN A 206 -8.11 25.08 16.89
CA ASN A 206 -8.49 26.28 16.16
C ASN A 206 -9.82 26.88 16.65
N HIS A 207 -10.35 26.37 17.78
CA HIS A 207 -11.61 26.82 18.37
C HIS A 207 -12.81 26.73 17.42
N ILE A 208 -12.78 25.79 16.46
CA ILE A 208 -13.87 25.54 15.55
C ILE A 208 -14.80 24.51 16.17
N GLN A 209 -16.05 24.90 16.40
CA GLN A 209 -17.09 24.04 16.94
C GLN A 209 -18.13 23.76 15.85
N ILE A 210 -18.25 22.51 15.45
CA ILE A 210 -19.32 22.08 14.54
C ILE A 210 -20.53 21.72 15.39
N PRO A 211 -21.68 22.39 15.23
CA PRO A 211 -22.87 22.10 16.02
C PRO A 211 -23.33 20.65 15.91
N ALA A 212 -23.85 20.09 16.99
CA ALA A 212 -24.37 18.73 16.97
C ALA A 212 -25.48 18.56 15.93
N GLY A 213 -25.44 17.48 15.19
CA GLY A 213 -26.40 17.20 14.12
C GLY A 213 -26.11 17.93 12.80
N THR A 214 -25.05 18.74 12.70
CA THR A 214 -24.62 19.31 11.43
C THR A 214 -23.96 18.21 10.59
N GLU A 215 -24.44 18.06 9.36
CA GLU A 215 -23.86 17.19 8.36
C GLU A 215 -23.09 18.03 7.33
N LEU A 216 -21.82 17.74 7.16
CA LEU A 216 -20.96 18.45 6.21
C LEU A 216 -20.40 17.46 5.19
N THR A 217 -20.16 17.96 3.98
CA THR A 217 -19.43 17.22 2.94
C THR A 217 -18.18 17.99 2.58
N PHE A 218 -17.04 17.31 2.67
CA PHE A 218 -15.73 17.82 2.24
C PHE A 218 -15.43 17.27 0.85
N THR A 219 -15.36 18.15 -0.14
CA THR A 219 -15.01 17.80 -1.52
C THR A 219 -13.62 18.34 -1.83
N ILE A 220 -12.73 17.48 -2.32
CA ILE A 220 -11.32 17.82 -2.55
C ILE A 220 -10.97 17.58 -4.02
N THR A 221 -10.41 18.61 -4.65
CA THR A 221 -9.89 18.51 -6.02
C THR A 221 -8.51 17.83 -6.03
N PRO A 222 -8.15 17.11 -7.10
CA PRO A 222 -6.82 16.53 -7.22
C PRO A 222 -5.76 17.61 -7.47
N ILE A 223 -4.49 17.27 -7.21
CA ILE A 223 -3.29 18.06 -7.51
C ILE A 223 -3.13 19.30 -6.62
N ASP A 224 -4.01 20.27 -6.69
CA ASP A 224 -3.99 21.48 -5.86
C ASP A 224 -4.65 21.25 -4.48
N TYR A 225 -5.32 20.10 -4.32
CA TYR A 225 -5.98 19.66 -3.10
C TYR A 225 -6.87 20.71 -2.44
N LYS A 226 -7.55 21.54 -3.28
CA LYS A 226 -8.49 22.51 -2.76
C LYS A 226 -9.69 21.83 -2.14
N VAL A 227 -10.06 22.27 -0.95
CA VAL A 227 -11.24 21.78 -0.23
C VAL A 227 -12.39 22.75 -0.44
N LYS A 228 -13.56 22.17 -0.69
CA LYS A 228 -14.86 22.84 -0.62
C LYS A 228 -15.69 22.14 0.44
N VAL A 229 -16.22 22.92 1.37
CA VAL A 229 -17.14 22.45 2.41
C VAL A 229 -18.58 22.85 2.05
N SER A 230 -19.52 21.93 2.25
CA SER A 230 -20.95 22.14 2.04
C SER A 230 -21.77 21.40 3.12
N GLY A 231 -23.08 21.60 3.16
CA GLY A 231 -23.99 20.93 4.10
C GLY A 231 -24.53 21.86 5.20
N THR A 232 -24.13 23.14 5.22
CA THR A 232 -24.69 24.17 6.12
C THR A 232 -24.74 25.51 5.40
N ASP A 233 -25.60 26.39 5.88
CA ASP A 233 -25.67 27.80 5.44
C ASP A 233 -24.76 28.74 6.23
N ASP A 234 -24.06 28.22 7.24
CA ASP A 234 -23.09 28.98 8.05
C ASP A 234 -21.78 29.17 7.26
N ASN A 235 -21.73 30.28 6.52
CA ASN A 235 -20.57 30.62 5.67
C ASN A 235 -19.30 30.90 6.50
N GLU A 236 -19.44 31.33 7.76
CA GLU A 236 -18.27 31.54 8.62
C GLU A 236 -17.65 30.21 9.03
N LEU A 237 -18.46 29.25 9.45
CA LEU A 237 -18.04 27.91 9.80
C LEU A 237 -17.41 27.20 8.57
N ILE A 238 -18.03 27.29 7.40
CA ILE A 238 -17.49 26.80 6.14
C ILE A 238 -16.09 27.35 5.91
N GLY A 239 -15.95 28.67 5.91
CA GLY A 239 -14.67 29.32 5.66
C GLY A 239 -13.59 29.01 6.71
N GLN A 240 -13.96 28.77 7.96
CA GLN A 240 -13.02 28.34 8.99
C GLN A 240 -12.51 26.93 8.74
N ILE A 241 -13.38 25.99 8.40
CA ILE A 241 -13.01 24.59 8.12
C ILE A 241 -12.18 24.50 6.83
N GLU A 242 -12.58 25.23 5.77
CA GLU A 242 -11.82 25.24 4.52
C GLU A 242 -10.39 25.78 4.73
N ARG A 243 -10.23 26.88 5.47
CA ARG A 243 -8.90 27.40 5.80
C ARG A 243 -8.08 26.41 6.64
N LEU A 244 -8.70 25.75 7.63
CA LEU A 244 -8.04 24.73 8.45
C LEU A 244 -7.55 23.56 7.60
N LEU A 245 -8.42 23.00 6.78
CA LEU A 245 -8.07 21.87 5.91
C LEU A 245 -7.08 22.27 4.83
N GLN A 246 -7.12 23.52 4.34
CA GLN A 246 -6.18 24.02 3.34
C GLN A 246 -4.81 24.37 3.93
N SER A 247 -4.70 24.45 5.28
CA SER A 247 -3.41 24.73 5.92
C SER A 247 -2.47 23.53 5.87
N GLY A 248 -1.22 23.75 5.48
CA GLY A 248 -0.22 22.70 5.33
C GLY A 248 -0.65 21.65 4.32
N ASP A 249 -0.48 20.37 4.66
CA ASP A 249 -0.82 19.23 3.81
C ASP A 249 -2.15 18.54 4.21
N ASN A 250 -2.98 19.17 5.08
CA ASN A 250 -4.16 18.49 5.63
C ASN A 250 -5.13 18.01 4.55
N SER A 251 -5.42 18.82 3.54
CA SER A 251 -6.31 18.45 2.45
C SER A 251 -5.73 17.35 1.57
N LYS A 252 -4.43 17.38 1.31
CA LYS A 252 -3.72 16.32 0.58
C LYS A 252 -3.79 15.00 1.35
N GLU A 253 -3.51 15.02 2.65
CA GLU A 253 -3.56 13.82 3.50
C GLU A 253 -4.99 13.27 3.58
N LEU A 254 -6.00 14.14 3.68
CA LEU A 254 -7.39 13.73 3.67
C LEU A 254 -7.79 13.14 2.31
N PHE A 255 -7.38 13.76 1.19
CA PHE A 255 -7.59 13.22 -0.16
C PHE A 255 -7.00 11.82 -0.32
N LEU A 256 -5.75 11.62 0.10
CA LEU A 256 -5.07 10.33 0.06
C LEU A 256 -5.77 9.28 0.94
N HIS A 257 -6.27 9.71 2.10
CA HIS A 257 -7.05 8.84 2.98
C HIS A 257 -8.36 8.39 2.33
N ILE A 258 -9.14 9.32 1.73
CA ILE A 258 -10.37 8.98 1.00
C ILE A 258 -10.05 8.02 -0.16
N MET A 259 -9.03 8.33 -0.96
CA MET A 259 -8.63 7.50 -2.09
C MET A 259 -8.32 6.05 -1.67
N LYS A 260 -7.62 5.86 -0.54
CA LYS A 260 -7.23 4.53 -0.06
C LYS A 260 -8.37 3.78 0.63
N SER A 261 -9.37 4.49 1.14
CA SER A 261 -10.56 3.87 1.74
C SER A 261 -11.65 3.51 0.72
N GLN A 262 -11.46 3.85 -0.56
CA GLN A 262 -12.41 3.45 -1.60
C GLN A 262 -12.50 1.94 -1.76
N THR A 263 -13.73 1.50 -2.05
CA THR A 263 -14.04 0.11 -2.38
C THR A 263 -14.28 -0.05 -3.88
N SER A 264 -14.34 -1.28 -4.35
CA SER A 264 -14.53 -1.58 -5.79
C SER A 264 -15.86 -1.11 -6.35
N ASP A 265 -16.84 -0.85 -5.48
CA ASP A 265 -18.17 -0.35 -5.82
C ASP A 265 -18.32 1.17 -5.64
N SER A 266 -17.23 1.88 -5.35
CA SER A 266 -17.27 3.33 -5.16
C SER A 266 -17.71 4.06 -6.41
N ALA A 267 -18.81 4.85 -6.32
CA ALA A 267 -19.28 5.73 -7.37
C ALA A 267 -18.34 6.92 -7.64
N GLN A 268 -17.42 7.20 -6.72
CA GLN A 268 -16.40 8.25 -6.89
C GLN A 268 -15.19 7.76 -7.71
N TYR A 269 -15.10 6.46 -7.99
CA TYR A 269 -13.99 5.89 -8.75
C TYR A 269 -14.33 5.80 -10.24
N SER A 270 -13.50 6.39 -11.04
CA SER A 270 -13.44 6.20 -12.48
C SER A 270 -12.01 5.87 -12.89
N GLU A 271 -11.81 4.77 -13.59
CA GLU A 271 -10.48 4.35 -14.05
C GLU A 271 -9.80 5.47 -14.87
N ALA A 272 -10.54 6.11 -15.79
CA ALA A 272 -10.00 7.19 -16.62
C ALA A 272 -9.59 8.41 -15.78
N ALA A 273 -10.44 8.84 -14.83
CA ALA A 273 -10.14 9.96 -13.94
C ALA A 273 -8.93 9.65 -13.04
N TYR A 274 -8.85 8.42 -12.53
CA TYR A 274 -7.73 7.97 -11.70
C TYR A 274 -6.42 7.92 -12.49
N GLN A 275 -6.42 7.39 -13.72
CA GLN A 275 -5.24 7.35 -14.58
C GLN A 275 -4.76 8.77 -14.94
N LYS A 276 -5.70 9.67 -15.28
CA LYS A 276 -5.39 11.09 -15.49
C LYS A 276 -4.73 11.69 -14.24
N TYR A 277 -5.33 11.49 -13.05
CA TYR A 277 -4.77 11.98 -11.80
C TYR A 277 -3.34 11.48 -11.57
N GLN A 278 -3.08 10.18 -11.77
CA GLN A 278 -1.76 9.61 -11.61
C GLN A 278 -0.74 10.23 -12.57
N ALA A 279 -1.10 10.40 -13.83
CA ALA A 279 -0.20 10.98 -14.82
C ALA A 279 0.08 12.47 -14.54
N VAL A 280 -0.97 13.26 -14.24
CA VAL A 280 -0.81 14.69 -13.92
C VAL A 280 0.02 14.89 -12.66
N ARG A 281 -0.27 14.11 -11.61
CA ARG A 281 0.48 14.18 -10.34
C ARG A 281 1.95 13.86 -10.54
N GLU A 282 2.25 12.75 -11.23
CA GLU A 282 3.64 12.33 -11.46
C GLU A 282 4.40 13.39 -12.25
N MET A 283 3.82 13.92 -13.32
CA MET A 283 4.46 14.97 -14.09
C MET A 283 4.69 16.22 -13.24
N TYR A 284 3.70 16.63 -12.47
CA TYR A 284 3.82 17.80 -11.61
C TYR A 284 4.87 17.61 -10.50
N GLU A 285 4.86 16.46 -9.82
CA GLU A 285 5.80 16.18 -8.72
C GLU A 285 7.27 16.07 -9.21
N VAL A 286 7.48 15.57 -10.42
CA VAL A 286 8.83 15.34 -10.96
C VAL A 286 9.35 16.56 -11.74
N THR A 287 8.51 17.16 -12.59
CA THR A 287 8.95 18.22 -13.51
C THR A 287 8.55 19.62 -13.08
N GLY A 288 7.60 19.76 -12.15
CA GLY A 288 7.00 21.03 -11.75
C GLY A 288 5.96 21.58 -12.74
N TYR A 289 5.72 20.92 -13.87
CA TYR A 289 4.74 21.35 -14.87
C TYR A 289 3.39 20.70 -14.66
N HIS A 290 2.32 21.50 -14.66
CA HIS A 290 0.96 20.99 -14.65
C HIS A 290 0.43 20.85 -16.09
N LEU A 291 -0.07 19.67 -16.46
CA LEU A 291 -0.49 19.37 -17.84
C LEU A 291 -1.52 20.36 -18.42
N LYS A 292 -2.42 20.90 -17.56
CA LYS A 292 -3.45 21.88 -18.00
C LYS A 292 -2.86 23.19 -18.49
N ASP A 293 -1.63 23.51 -18.07
CA ASP A 293 -0.95 24.78 -18.38
C ASP A 293 0.00 24.63 -19.59
N LEU A 294 0.05 23.43 -20.18
CA LEU A 294 0.92 23.10 -21.30
C LEU A 294 0.14 23.01 -22.62
N GLU A 295 0.80 23.40 -23.71
CA GLU A 295 0.26 23.19 -25.05
C GLU A 295 0.43 21.74 -25.50
N VAL A 296 -0.49 21.29 -26.37
CA VAL A 296 -0.40 20.00 -27.03
C VAL A 296 -0.04 20.23 -28.50
N ILE A 297 1.13 19.74 -28.91
CA ILE A 297 1.62 19.83 -30.29
C ILE A 297 1.89 18.40 -30.77
N ASP A 298 1.27 18.03 -31.88
CA ASP A 298 1.39 16.68 -32.46
C ASP A 298 1.16 15.54 -31.44
N GLY A 299 0.15 15.72 -30.57
CA GLY A 299 -0.22 14.74 -29.54
C GLY A 299 0.74 14.66 -28.35
N ARG A 300 1.60 15.64 -28.16
CA ARG A 300 2.58 15.72 -27.07
C ARG A 300 2.40 16.98 -26.26
N TYR A 301 2.59 16.88 -24.95
CA TYR A 301 2.65 18.04 -24.08
C TYR A 301 4.01 18.73 -24.21
N VAL A 302 3.99 20.02 -24.51
CA VAL A 302 5.18 20.83 -24.76
C VAL A 302 5.30 21.90 -23.69
N THR A 303 6.48 22.00 -23.09
CA THR A 303 6.81 23.01 -22.08
C THR A 303 6.96 24.41 -22.70
N PRO A 304 6.88 25.50 -21.92
CA PRO A 304 7.00 26.88 -22.46
C PRO A 304 8.30 27.16 -23.19
N ASP A 305 9.35 26.41 -22.93
CA ASP A 305 10.64 26.47 -23.63
C ASP A 305 10.72 25.58 -24.88
N GLY A 306 9.59 24.95 -25.27
CA GLY A 306 9.46 24.20 -26.51
C GLY A 306 9.93 22.74 -26.44
N ARG A 307 10.18 22.18 -25.24
CA ARG A 307 10.63 20.81 -25.07
C ARG A 307 9.46 19.85 -24.86
N ASP A 308 9.61 18.60 -25.30
CA ASP A 308 8.67 17.52 -24.95
C ASP A 308 8.73 17.28 -23.42
N LEU A 309 7.57 17.29 -22.74
CA LEU A 309 7.48 17.08 -21.30
C LEU A 309 8.08 15.75 -20.86
N ILE A 310 7.98 14.71 -21.69
CA ILE A 310 8.57 13.40 -21.40
C ILE A 310 10.09 13.43 -21.41
N ASP A 311 10.70 14.29 -22.23
CA ASP A 311 12.15 14.46 -22.23
C ASP A 311 12.62 15.18 -20.95
N VAL A 312 11.86 16.18 -20.50
CA VAL A 312 12.09 16.83 -19.19
C VAL A 312 11.94 15.84 -18.06
N TYR A 313 10.86 15.05 -18.06
CA TYR A 313 10.61 14.00 -17.06
C TYR A 313 11.77 12.99 -17.00
N LYS A 314 12.27 12.56 -18.16
CA LYS A 314 13.43 11.66 -18.25
C LYS A 314 14.68 12.26 -17.60
N GLU A 315 14.99 13.51 -17.94
CA GLU A 315 16.16 14.21 -17.38
C GLU A 315 16.08 14.31 -15.85
N GLU A 316 14.91 14.61 -15.31
CA GLU A 316 14.70 14.65 -13.85
C GLU A 316 14.88 13.30 -13.19
N LEU A 317 14.34 12.23 -13.77
CA LEU A 317 14.53 10.87 -13.25
C LEU A 317 15.99 10.41 -13.29
N GLU A 318 16.74 10.82 -14.30
CA GLU A 318 18.16 10.45 -14.46
C GLU A 318 19.10 11.13 -13.45
N LYS A 319 18.65 12.19 -12.77
CA LYS A 319 19.41 12.85 -11.68
C LYS A 319 19.49 11.99 -10.42
N ASP A 320 18.52 11.13 -10.19
CA ASP A 320 18.52 10.19 -9.06
C ASP A 320 19.03 8.82 -9.54
N PRO A 321 20.16 8.32 -9.01
CA PRO A 321 20.70 7.02 -9.39
C PRO A 321 19.77 5.84 -9.16
N VAL A 322 18.82 5.94 -8.21
CA VAL A 322 17.83 4.91 -7.93
C VAL A 322 16.72 4.94 -8.98
N GLN A 323 16.21 6.13 -9.29
CA GLN A 323 15.14 6.31 -10.28
C GLN A 323 15.62 6.00 -11.71
N LYS A 324 16.85 6.35 -12.02
CA LYS A 324 17.49 6.05 -13.32
C LYS A 324 17.38 4.58 -13.73
N GLN A 325 17.40 3.65 -12.77
CA GLN A 325 17.36 2.21 -13.06
C GLN A 325 16.00 1.75 -13.58
N THR A 326 14.92 2.43 -13.21
CA THR A 326 13.54 2.12 -13.62
C THR A 326 12.98 3.15 -14.60
N ALA A 327 13.75 4.19 -14.93
CA ALA A 327 13.33 5.32 -15.74
C ALA A 327 12.74 4.90 -17.09
N SER A 328 13.35 3.93 -17.78
CA SER A 328 12.89 3.49 -19.11
C SER A 328 11.45 2.95 -19.08
N TYR A 329 11.08 2.21 -18.02
CA TYR A 329 9.73 1.71 -17.84
C TYR A 329 8.74 2.85 -17.54
N ALA A 330 9.10 3.73 -16.59
CA ALA A 330 8.28 4.87 -16.22
C ALA A 330 8.05 5.82 -17.42
N ILE A 331 9.10 6.12 -18.18
CA ILE A 331 9.03 6.95 -19.40
C ILE A 331 8.08 6.34 -20.43
N SER A 332 8.22 5.05 -20.71
CA SER A 332 7.35 4.36 -21.68
C SER A 332 5.89 4.38 -21.23
N TYR A 333 5.64 4.12 -19.96
CA TYR A 333 4.30 4.12 -19.39
C TYR A 333 3.66 5.52 -19.46
N TYR A 334 4.34 6.53 -18.92
CA TYR A 334 3.75 7.88 -18.89
C TYR A 334 3.66 8.53 -20.28
N ARG A 335 4.56 8.21 -21.20
CA ARG A 335 4.40 8.62 -22.60
C ARG A 335 3.08 8.13 -23.17
N SER A 336 2.74 6.87 -22.95
CA SER A 336 1.46 6.31 -23.40
C SER A 336 0.26 6.97 -22.73
N GLU A 337 0.32 7.21 -21.42
CA GLU A 337 -0.79 7.85 -20.69
C GLU A 337 -0.97 9.32 -21.10
N LEU A 338 0.12 10.07 -21.29
CA LEU A 338 0.06 11.44 -21.76
C LEU A 338 -0.49 11.56 -23.18
N SER A 339 -0.11 10.66 -24.10
CA SER A 339 -0.68 10.62 -25.45
C SER A 339 -2.19 10.42 -25.41
N LYS A 340 -2.70 9.49 -24.58
CA LYS A 340 -4.15 9.26 -24.42
C LYS A 340 -4.86 10.51 -23.92
N ILE A 341 -4.28 11.21 -22.94
CA ILE A 341 -4.87 12.44 -22.40
C ILE A 341 -4.83 13.56 -23.45
N ALA A 342 -3.74 13.68 -24.22
CA ALA A 342 -3.62 14.66 -25.27
C ALA A 342 -4.60 14.43 -26.42
N GLU A 343 -4.77 13.17 -26.85
CA GLU A 343 -5.72 12.74 -27.90
C GLU A 343 -7.17 12.96 -27.48
N ALA A 344 -7.53 12.60 -26.24
CA ALA A 344 -8.87 12.82 -25.72
C ALA A 344 -9.18 14.30 -25.46
N GLY A 345 -8.14 15.08 -25.15
CA GLY A 345 -8.25 16.44 -24.62
C GLY A 345 -8.32 16.44 -23.10
N TYR A 346 -7.49 17.27 -22.46
CA TYR A 346 -7.34 17.33 -21.00
C TYR A 346 -8.67 17.42 -20.25
N ASN A 347 -9.57 18.30 -20.72
CA ASN A 347 -10.87 18.55 -20.09
C ASN A 347 -11.97 17.53 -20.44
N ALA A 348 -11.74 16.65 -21.43
CA ALA A 348 -12.69 15.61 -21.80
C ALA A 348 -12.68 14.43 -20.81
N ILE A 349 -11.56 14.24 -20.09
CA ILE A 349 -11.47 13.24 -19.04
C ILE A 349 -11.79 13.95 -17.71
N PRO A 350 -12.78 13.49 -16.94
CA PRO A 350 -13.12 14.07 -15.65
C PRO A 350 -11.93 14.09 -14.67
N ASP A 351 -11.88 15.08 -13.80
CA ASP A 351 -10.94 15.10 -12.71
C ASP A 351 -11.33 14.09 -11.64
N PHE A 352 -10.34 13.53 -10.96
CA PHE A 352 -10.52 12.57 -9.87
C PHE A 352 -10.82 13.31 -8.56
N ILE A 353 -12.04 13.90 -8.49
CA ILE A 353 -12.53 14.65 -7.33
C ILE A 353 -13.07 13.66 -6.30
N LEU A 354 -12.70 13.83 -5.04
CA LEU A 354 -13.11 12.96 -3.95
C LEU A 354 -13.88 13.73 -2.88
N SER A 355 -14.92 13.11 -2.34
CA SER A 355 -15.73 13.65 -1.26
C SER A 355 -15.82 12.68 -0.09
N ILE A 356 -15.99 13.25 1.11
CA ILE A 356 -16.26 12.52 2.33
C ILE A 356 -17.22 13.33 3.19
N ASP A 357 -18.21 12.66 3.79
CA ASP A 357 -19.11 13.28 4.71
C ASP A 357 -18.54 13.34 6.12
N TYR A 358 -18.96 14.31 6.89
CA TYR A 358 -18.65 14.45 8.29
C TYR A 358 -19.94 14.65 9.08
N SER A 359 -20.15 13.82 10.08
CA SER A 359 -21.29 13.92 10.99
C SER A 359 -20.92 13.39 12.38
N ASN A 360 -21.35 14.06 13.42
CA ASN A 360 -21.17 13.64 14.82
C ASN A 360 -19.73 13.24 15.17
N GLY A 361 -18.74 14.00 14.70
CA GLY A 361 -17.32 13.76 15.00
C GLY A 361 -16.66 12.68 14.14
N SER A 362 -17.33 12.12 13.15
CA SER A 362 -16.82 11.06 12.30
C SER A 362 -16.93 11.37 10.82
N LEU A 363 -15.87 11.08 10.08
CA LEU A 363 -15.86 11.04 8.62
C LEU A 363 -16.52 9.74 8.14
N ARG A 364 -17.37 9.86 7.10
CA ARG A 364 -18.14 8.76 6.53
C ARG A 364 -17.93 8.70 5.03
N ASP A 365 -17.69 7.50 4.51
CA ASP A 365 -17.51 7.31 3.08
C ASP A 365 -18.84 7.48 2.33
N VAL A 366 -18.79 8.13 1.17
CA VAL A 366 -19.94 8.36 0.30
C VAL A 366 -19.78 7.62 -1.02
N GLY A 367 -20.89 7.26 -1.63
CA GLY A 367 -20.90 6.61 -2.94
C GLY A 367 -20.36 5.18 -2.97
N GLN A 368 -20.34 4.48 -1.85
CA GLN A 368 -19.92 3.08 -1.73
C GLN A 368 -20.72 2.36 -0.65
N SER A 369 -20.77 1.03 -0.71
CA SER A 369 -21.52 0.20 0.23
C SER A 369 -20.94 0.13 1.63
N LYS A 370 -19.61 0.30 1.75
CA LYS A 370 -18.90 0.25 3.03
C LYS A 370 -18.53 1.67 3.46
N SER A 371 -18.80 2.01 4.70
CA SER A 371 -18.25 3.20 5.35
C SER A 371 -17.40 2.77 6.54
N TYR A 372 -16.25 3.42 6.68
CA TYR A 372 -15.31 3.14 7.78
C TYR A 372 -15.50 4.08 8.97
N GLY A 373 -16.53 4.94 8.89
CA GLY A 373 -16.86 5.89 9.95
C GLY A 373 -17.36 5.22 11.22
N THR A 374 -17.27 5.92 12.35
CA THR A 374 -17.76 5.43 13.64
C THR A 374 -19.26 5.13 13.57
N GLY A 375 -19.66 3.93 13.98
CA GLY A 375 -21.06 3.47 13.95
C GLY A 375 -21.51 2.82 12.65
N ASP A 376 -20.69 2.92 11.59
CA ASP A 376 -21.04 2.42 10.24
C ASP A 376 -20.35 1.09 9.90
N THR A 377 -19.80 0.40 10.87
CA THR A 377 -18.96 -0.81 10.67
C THR A 377 -19.69 -2.13 10.91
N GLY A 378 -21.01 -2.14 10.98
CA GLY A 378 -21.81 -3.36 11.17
C GLY A 378 -21.59 -4.42 10.08
N TRP A 379 -21.29 -3.98 8.86
CA TRP A 379 -20.90 -4.84 7.74
C TRP A 379 -19.60 -5.61 8.01
N LEU A 380 -18.66 -5.04 8.76
CA LEU A 380 -17.39 -5.70 9.10
C LEU A 380 -17.61 -6.87 10.05
N GLU A 381 -18.52 -6.74 11.00
CA GLU A 381 -18.91 -7.85 11.89
C GLU A 381 -19.63 -8.97 11.12
N ALA A 382 -20.37 -8.62 10.07
CA ALA A 382 -20.95 -9.61 9.17
C ALA A 382 -19.87 -10.34 8.36
N LEU A 383 -18.89 -9.61 7.84
CA LEU A 383 -17.75 -10.17 7.11
C LEU A 383 -16.92 -11.11 8.00
N LYS A 384 -16.63 -10.72 9.25
CA LYS A 384 -15.94 -11.56 10.23
C LYS A 384 -16.68 -12.88 10.47
N ARG A 385 -18.01 -12.83 10.62
CA ARG A 385 -18.83 -14.05 10.79
C ARG A 385 -18.81 -14.96 9.57
N GLN A 386 -18.85 -14.37 8.36
CA GLN A 386 -18.81 -15.15 7.10
C GLN A 386 -17.47 -15.87 6.91
N THR A 387 -16.38 -15.25 7.32
CA THR A 387 -15.03 -15.78 7.17
C THR A 387 -14.60 -16.65 8.36
N GLY A 388 -15.46 -16.83 9.37
CA GLY A 388 -15.13 -17.59 10.57
C GLY A 388 -14.07 -16.94 11.47
N VAL A 389 -13.75 -15.66 11.23
CA VAL A 389 -12.78 -14.90 12.01
C VAL A 389 -13.41 -14.45 13.31
N ASN A 390 -13.12 -15.14 14.39
CA ASN A 390 -13.44 -14.69 15.75
C ASN A 390 -12.22 -13.99 16.34
N TYR A 391 -12.38 -12.72 16.68
CA TYR A 391 -11.37 -11.94 17.40
C TYR A 391 -11.64 -11.99 18.90
#